data_26c2b2d501521b410a166afd497e3c8b
#
_entry.id   26c2b2d501521b410a166afd497e3c8b
#
_cell.length_a   1.000
_cell.length_b   1.000
_cell.length_c   1.000
_cell.angle_alpha   90.00
_cell.angle_beta   90.00
_cell.angle_gamma   90.00
#
_symmetry.space_group_name_H-M   'P 1'
#
loop_
_entity.id
_entity.type
_entity.pdbx_description
1 polymer ?
#
loop_
_entity_poly.entity_id
_entity_poly.type
_entity_poly.pdbx_seq_one_letter_code
_entity_poly.pdbx_strand_id
1 'polypeptide(L)'
;MDNRQQIHLENLSLRYRGIETSALKHISVDAEFGHVIGIIGNHHAGKTSLCRALAGIVPTIISGDVTGTIQVGSLSPNLDWQKYNQQTGVVLQNPAGQLSGLADTVADEIAFDLINQGVPADQIKRRVLNVADQLGLGDQLNQSPGTLSGGQKQRLAIATAIVTDPSILVLDDPTSEMDPLGRQHFFSWLVSVEKKTIFIVSNEVDDLCEIADQIWVLKAGELVAAGKPLTVFNHLKP
;
A
#
# COMPACT_ATOMS: atom_id res chain seq x y z
N MET A 1 13.44 -23.72 -6.03
CA MET A 1 13.52 -22.38 -5.41
C MET A 1 12.36 -22.26 -4.44
N ASP A 2 12.58 -21.77 -3.24
CA ASP A 2 11.52 -21.73 -2.22
C ASP A 2 10.51 -20.63 -2.62
N ASN A 3 9.32 -21.02 -3.08
CA ASN A 3 8.24 -20.10 -3.52
C ASN A 3 7.79 -19.11 -2.44
N ARG A 4 8.29 -19.24 -1.21
CA ARG A 4 7.92 -18.37 -0.06
C ARG A 4 8.60 -17.01 -0.07
N GLN A 5 9.54 -16.77 -0.99
CA GLN A 5 10.32 -15.53 -1.08
C GLN A 5 10.07 -14.77 -2.39
N GLN A 6 8.99 -15.08 -3.11
CA GLN A 6 8.68 -14.46 -4.40
C GLN A 6 7.31 -13.79 -4.42
N ILE A 7 7.23 -12.72 -5.20
CA ILE A 7 5.98 -12.13 -5.67
C ILE A 7 5.83 -12.60 -7.11
N HIS A 8 4.69 -13.22 -7.42
CA HIS A 8 4.40 -13.75 -8.74
C HIS A 8 3.02 -13.32 -9.21
N LEU A 9 2.98 -12.55 -10.27
CA LEU A 9 1.75 -12.23 -11.01
C LEU A 9 1.80 -12.95 -12.35
N GLU A 10 0.78 -13.74 -12.69
CA GLU A 10 0.69 -14.44 -13.96
C GLU A 10 -0.65 -14.16 -14.62
N ASN A 11 -0.59 -13.54 -15.80
CA ASN A 11 -1.76 -13.26 -16.65
C ASN A 11 -2.89 -12.53 -15.90
N LEU A 12 -2.53 -11.67 -14.95
CA LEU A 12 -3.48 -10.93 -14.12
C LEU A 12 -4.30 -9.97 -14.97
N SER A 13 -5.61 -10.14 -14.97
CA SER A 13 -6.57 -9.20 -15.56
C SER A 13 -7.65 -8.86 -14.56
N LEU A 14 -8.14 -7.61 -14.60
CA LEU A 14 -9.19 -7.12 -13.72
C LEU A 14 -10.19 -6.28 -14.49
N ARG A 15 -11.48 -6.61 -14.33
CA ARG A 15 -12.60 -5.84 -14.85
C ARG A 15 -13.62 -5.57 -13.74
N TYR A 16 -13.92 -4.31 -13.49
CA TYR A 16 -14.95 -3.95 -12.52
C TYR A 16 -16.35 -4.29 -13.03
N ARG A 17 -17.21 -4.71 -12.12
CA ARG A 17 -18.61 -5.04 -12.47
C ARG A 17 -19.32 -3.81 -13.04
N GLY A 18 -19.98 -4.00 -14.18
CA GLY A 18 -20.69 -2.92 -14.90
C GLY A 18 -19.80 -2.04 -15.77
N ILE A 19 -18.50 -2.32 -15.85
CA ILE A 19 -17.55 -1.65 -16.75
C ILE A 19 -17.14 -2.64 -17.85
N GLU A 20 -17.28 -2.24 -19.12
CA GLU A 20 -16.93 -3.12 -20.25
C GLU A 20 -15.42 -3.27 -20.45
N THR A 21 -14.66 -2.21 -20.14
CA THR A 21 -13.22 -2.18 -20.35
C THR A 21 -12.48 -2.77 -19.15
N SER A 22 -11.47 -3.61 -19.40
CA SER A 22 -10.59 -4.13 -18.35
C SER A 22 -9.68 -3.03 -17.83
N ALA A 23 -9.62 -2.91 -16.51
CA ALA A 23 -8.73 -1.98 -15.81
C ALA A 23 -7.28 -2.49 -15.77
N LEU A 24 -7.10 -3.83 -15.76
CA LEU A 24 -5.82 -4.50 -15.90
C LEU A 24 -5.93 -5.57 -16.98
N LYS A 25 -4.85 -5.79 -17.73
CA LYS A 25 -4.81 -6.69 -18.90
C LYS A 25 -3.53 -7.50 -18.90
N HIS A 26 -3.65 -8.80 -18.65
CA HIS A 26 -2.60 -9.81 -18.84
C HIS A 26 -1.25 -9.43 -18.19
N ILE A 27 -1.26 -8.85 -16.99
CA ILE A 27 -0.04 -8.48 -16.28
C ILE A 27 0.65 -9.75 -15.79
N SER A 28 1.92 -9.91 -16.19
CA SER A 28 2.79 -10.99 -15.72
C SER A 28 4.12 -10.39 -15.30
N VAL A 29 4.53 -10.61 -14.05
CA VAL A 29 5.78 -10.07 -13.49
C VAL A 29 6.16 -10.81 -12.22
N ASP A 30 7.46 -10.94 -12.00
CA ASP A 30 8.06 -11.49 -10.79
C ASP A 30 8.83 -10.41 -10.03
N ALA A 31 8.83 -10.50 -8.71
CA ALA A 31 9.67 -9.71 -7.82
C ALA A 31 10.04 -10.52 -6.57
N GLU A 32 11.00 -10.03 -5.81
CA GLU A 32 11.39 -10.66 -4.56
C GLU A 32 10.50 -10.17 -3.40
N PHE A 33 10.15 -11.08 -2.50
CA PHE A 33 9.48 -10.73 -1.25
C PHE A 33 10.44 -9.96 -0.33
N GLY A 34 9.95 -8.95 0.34
CA GLY A 34 10.79 -8.07 1.17
C GLY A 34 11.37 -6.87 0.42
N HIS A 35 11.02 -6.71 -0.87
CA HIS A 35 11.44 -5.59 -1.70
C HIS A 35 10.41 -4.46 -1.73
N VAL A 36 10.89 -3.27 -2.06
CA VAL A 36 10.07 -2.09 -2.39
C VAL A 36 9.82 -2.06 -3.89
N ILE A 37 8.55 -2.20 -4.29
CA ILE A 37 8.11 -2.18 -5.67
C ILE A 37 7.39 -0.86 -5.95
N GLY A 38 8.02 0.03 -6.72
CA GLY A 38 7.41 1.26 -7.19
C GLY A 38 6.52 1.02 -8.40
N ILE A 39 5.30 1.54 -8.38
CA ILE A 39 4.33 1.42 -9.47
C ILE A 39 4.10 2.80 -10.05
N ILE A 40 4.47 3.01 -11.31
CA ILE A 40 4.34 4.29 -12.01
C ILE A 40 3.52 4.15 -13.30
N GLY A 41 3.06 5.28 -13.82
CA GLY A 41 2.28 5.35 -15.06
C GLY A 41 1.37 6.57 -15.08
N ASN A 42 0.87 6.92 -16.25
CA ASN A 42 -0.02 8.07 -16.43
C ASN A 42 -1.36 7.92 -15.66
N HIS A 43 -2.15 8.99 -15.61
CA HIS A 43 -3.53 8.89 -15.13
C HIS A 43 -4.30 7.82 -15.90
N HIS A 44 -5.15 7.06 -15.20
CA HIS A 44 -5.90 5.93 -15.76
C HIS A 44 -5.05 4.77 -16.31
N ALA A 45 -3.76 4.70 -15.97
CA ALA A 45 -2.91 3.57 -16.38
C ALA A 45 -3.25 2.23 -15.70
N GLY A 46 -4.09 2.23 -14.65
CA GLY A 46 -4.45 1.03 -13.90
C GLY A 46 -3.76 0.90 -12.53
N LYS A 47 -2.96 1.88 -12.08
CA LYS A 47 -2.19 1.83 -10.83
C LYS A 47 -3.03 1.49 -9.60
N THR A 48 -4.08 2.28 -9.33
CA THR A 48 -5.03 2.03 -8.23
C THR A 48 -5.72 0.67 -8.35
N SER A 49 -6.02 0.23 -9.57
CA SER A 49 -6.63 -1.09 -9.80
C SER A 49 -5.66 -2.22 -9.46
N LEU A 50 -4.36 -2.05 -9.78
CA LEU A 50 -3.33 -3.00 -9.38
C LEU A 50 -3.16 -3.02 -7.85
N CYS A 51 -3.10 -1.85 -7.18
CA CYS A 51 -3.07 -1.78 -5.72
C CYS A 51 -4.27 -2.50 -5.09
N ARG A 52 -5.48 -2.30 -5.60
CA ARG A 52 -6.70 -2.97 -5.09
C ARG A 52 -6.67 -4.48 -5.29
N ALA A 53 -6.13 -4.96 -6.41
CA ALA A 53 -5.95 -6.39 -6.65
C ALA A 53 -4.89 -6.99 -5.71
N LEU A 54 -3.74 -6.32 -5.57
CA LEU A 54 -2.67 -6.72 -4.66
C LEU A 54 -3.10 -6.69 -3.18
N ALA A 55 -3.97 -5.76 -2.79
CA ALA A 55 -4.54 -5.69 -1.45
C ALA A 55 -5.69 -6.70 -1.21
N GLY A 56 -6.14 -7.43 -2.25
CA GLY A 56 -7.29 -8.33 -2.16
C GLY A 56 -8.64 -7.63 -2.01
N ILE A 57 -8.70 -6.30 -2.21
CA ILE A 57 -9.93 -5.51 -2.14
C ILE A 57 -10.89 -5.90 -3.27
N VAL A 58 -10.33 -6.19 -4.46
CA VAL A 58 -11.09 -6.78 -5.57
C VAL A 58 -10.65 -8.24 -5.70
N PRO A 59 -11.55 -9.19 -5.73
CA PRO A 59 -13.02 -9.09 -5.82
C PRO A 59 -13.74 -9.06 -4.46
N THR A 60 -13.04 -9.14 -3.34
CA THR A 60 -13.61 -9.45 -2.02
C THR A 60 -14.54 -8.35 -1.48
N ILE A 61 -14.13 -7.08 -1.60
CA ILE A 61 -14.88 -5.93 -1.08
C ILE A 61 -15.53 -5.17 -2.25
N ILE A 62 -14.79 -4.93 -3.32
CA ILE A 62 -15.28 -4.28 -4.53
C ILE A 62 -15.55 -5.34 -5.58
N SER A 63 -16.77 -5.38 -6.11
CA SER A 63 -17.16 -6.36 -7.11
C SER A 63 -16.41 -6.17 -8.44
N GLY A 64 -15.79 -7.24 -8.91
CA GLY A 64 -15.05 -7.30 -10.16
C GLY A 64 -14.61 -8.71 -10.49
N ASP A 65 -14.31 -8.95 -11.75
CA ASP A 65 -13.76 -10.20 -12.25
C ASP A 65 -12.22 -10.09 -12.23
N VAL A 66 -11.57 -10.87 -11.41
CA VAL A 66 -10.11 -11.01 -11.37
C VAL A 66 -9.74 -12.37 -11.92
N THR A 67 -8.92 -12.41 -12.95
CA THR A 67 -8.40 -13.65 -13.55
C THR A 67 -6.88 -13.65 -13.53
N GLY A 68 -6.29 -14.85 -13.67
CA GLY A 68 -4.85 -15.03 -13.49
C GLY A 68 -4.48 -15.29 -12.03
N THR A 69 -3.18 -15.26 -11.75
CA THR A 69 -2.63 -15.56 -10.42
C THR A 69 -2.02 -14.33 -9.79
N ILE A 70 -2.28 -14.15 -8.49
CA ILE A 70 -1.54 -13.23 -7.62
C ILE A 70 -1.01 -14.05 -6.45
N GLN A 71 0.30 -14.10 -6.29
CA GLN A 71 0.96 -14.70 -5.14
C GLN A 71 1.98 -13.73 -4.56
N VAL A 72 1.91 -13.52 -3.27
CA VAL A 72 2.84 -12.65 -2.51
C VAL A 72 3.38 -13.48 -1.35
N GLY A 73 4.61 -13.91 -1.47
CA GLY A 73 5.18 -14.91 -0.58
C GLY A 73 4.43 -16.23 -0.65
N SER A 74 3.96 -16.74 0.48
CA SER A 74 3.17 -18.00 0.55
C SER A 74 1.67 -17.81 0.42
N LEU A 75 1.17 -16.58 0.26
CA LEU A 75 -0.24 -16.23 0.31
C LEU A 75 -0.74 -15.68 -1.02
N SER A 76 -2.03 -15.87 -1.28
CA SER A 76 -2.75 -15.28 -2.40
C SER A 76 -3.92 -14.43 -1.87
N PRO A 77 -4.04 -13.15 -2.27
CA PRO A 77 -5.16 -12.31 -1.85
C PRO A 77 -6.52 -12.85 -2.30
N ASN A 78 -6.57 -13.62 -3.40
CA ASN A 78 -7.80 -14.15 -3.95
C ASN A 78 -8.21 -15.51 -3.33
N LEU A 79 -7.25 -16.29 -2.82
CA LEU A 79 -7.49 -17.63 -2.28
C LEU A 79 -7.48 -17.67 -0.76
N ASP A 80 -6.60 -16.90 -0.13
CA ASP A 80 -6.34 -16.89 1.31
C ASP A 80 -6.64 -15.51 1.92
N TRP A 81 -7.67 -14.81 1.44
CA TRP A 81 -7.91 -13.40 1.74
C TRP A 81 -7.83 -13.08 3.25
N GLN A 82 -8.43 -13.89 4.11
CA GLN A 82 -8.43 -13.63 5.55
C GLN A 82 -7.01 -13.63 6.15
N LYS A 83 -6.18 -14.61 5.78
CA LYS A 83 -4.78 -14.70 6.23
C LYS A 83 -3.92 -13.60 5.59
N TYR A 84 -4.18 -13.33 4.30
CA TYR A 84 -3.48 -12.30 3.55
C TYR A 84 -3.74 -10.91 4.15
N ASN A 85 -5.01 -10.58 4.42
CA ASN A 85 -5.42 -9.31 5.00
C ASN A 85 -4.83 -9.06 6.40
N GLN A 86 -4.68 -10.10 7.22
CA GLN A 86 -4.02 -10.00 8.53
C GLN A 86 -2.53 -9.61 8.44
N GLN A 87 -1.89 -9.84 7.29
CA GLN A 87 -0.48 -9.55 7.04
C GLN A 87 -0.29 -8.33 6.11
N THR A 88 -1.36 -7.68 5.71
CA THR A 88 -1.33 -6.60 4.72
C THR A 88 -1.87 -5.31 5.32
N GLY A 89 -1.03 -4.27 5.34
CA GLY A 89 -1.45 -2.90 5.60
C GLY A 89 -1.76 -2.20 4.27
N VAL A 90 -2.86 -1.48 4.23
CA VAL A 90 -3.31 -0.80 2.99
C VAL A 90 -3.51 0.69 3.25
N VAL A 91 -2.97 1.53 2.38
CA VAL A 91 -3.24 2.97 2.34
C VAL A 91 -3.81 3.30 0.96
N LEU A 92 -5.03 3.81 0.94
CA LEU A 92 -5.72 4.21 -0.29
C LEU A 92 -5.51 5.72 -0.55
N GLN A 93 -5.75 6.13 -1.78
CA GLN A 93 -5.59 7.52 -2.24
C GLN A 93 -6.44 8.54 -1.46
N ASN A 94 -7.58 8.12 -0.87
CA ASN A 94 -8.41 8.97 -0.01
C ASN A 94 -8.26 8.56 1.46
N PRO A 95 -7.40 9.21 2.24
CA PRO A 95 -7.14 8.84 3.63
C PRO A 95 -8.36 9.03 4.53
N ALA A 96 -9.15 10.08 4.31
CA ALA A 96 -10.34 10.36 5.13
C ALA A 96 -11.42 9.28 5.01
N GLY A 97 -11.55 8.65 3.83
CA GLY A 97 -12.49 7.56 3.59
C GLY A 97 -12.01 6.21 4.13
N GLN A 98 -10.78 6.12 4.63
CA GLN A 98 -10.19 4.90 5.18
C GLN A 98 -10.30 4.82 6.70
N LEU A 99 -10.43 5.96 7.38
CA LEU A 99 -10.56 6.02 8.84
C LEU A 99 -11.90 5.40 9.27
N SER A 100 -11.93 4.78 10.46
CA SER A 100 -13.09 4.07 10.99
C SER A 100 -14.32 4.98 11.17
N GLY A 101 -14.08 6.25 11.48
CA GLY A 101 -15.12 7.21 11.83
C GLY A 101 -15.81 6.94 13.16
N LEU A 102 -15.32 5.97 13.94
CA LEU A 102 -15.87 5.54 15.22
C LEU A 102 -15.01 5.98 16.42
N ALA A 103 -13.75 6.34 16.17
CA ALA A 103 -12.80 6.70 17.21
C ALA A 103 -12.97 8.18 17.65
N ASP A 104 -12.95 8.41 18.94
CA ASP A 104 -13.02 9.76 19.51
C ASP A 104 -11.68 10.49 19.39
N THR A 105 -10.58 9.74 19.47
CA THR A 105 -9.21 10.29 19.41
C THR A 105 -8.37 9.63 18.33
N VAL A 106 -7.27 10.32 17.93
CA VAL A 106 -6.24 9.76 17.04
C VAL A 106 -5.64 8.48 17.63
N ALA A 107 -5.41 8.45 18.94
CA ALA A 107 -4.90 7.25 19.61
C ALA A 107 -5.86 6.06 19.48
N ASP A 108 -7.16 6.29 19.63
CA ASP A 108 -8.19 5.25 19.49
C ASP A 108 -8.29 4.76 18.04
N GLU A 109 -8.19 5.69 17.08
CA GLU A 109 -8.19 5.32 15.65
C GLU A 109 -7.00 4.43 15.30
N ILE A 110 -5.79 4.75 15.76
CA ILE A 110 -4.61 3.91 15.55
C ILE A 110 -4.76 2.55 16.25
N ALA A 111 -5.36 2.54 17.44
CA ALA A 111 -5.55 1.32 18.24
C ALA A 111 -6.64 0.38 17.69
N PHE A 112 -7.53 0.88 16.81
CA PHE A 112 -8.78 0.22 16.45
C PHE A 112 -8.60 -1.24 16.00
N ASP A 113 -7.69 -1.50 15.07
CA ASP A 113 -7.45 -2.86 14.58
C ASP A 113 -6.78 -3.76 15.63
N LEU A 114 -5.91 -3.21 16.46
CA LEU A 114 -5.28 -3.97 17.55
C LEU A 114 -6.31 -4.40 18.61
N ILE A 115 -7.28 -3.54 18.90
CA ILE A 115 -8.39 -3.85 19.83
C ILE A 115 -9.25 -4.97 19.24
N ASN A 116 -9.60 -4.89 17.95
CA ASN A 116 -10.39 -5.91 17.26
C ASN A 116 -9.67 -7.28 17.19
N GLN A 117 -8.33 -7.25 17.16
CA GLN A 117 -7.50 -8.46 17.21
C GLN A 117 -7.31 -9.02 18.65
N GLY A 118 -7.82 -8.34 19.68
CA GLY A 118 -7.67 -8.75 21.07
C GLY A 118 -6.26 -8.60 21.63
N VAL A 119 -5.47 -7.66 21.09
CA VAL A 119 -4.11 -7.38 21.58
C VAL A 119 -4.20 -6.82 23.02
N PRO A 120 -3.30 -7.24 23.96
CA PRO A 120 -3.30 -6.71 25.32
C PRO A 120 -3.07 -5.18 25.39
N ALA A 121 -3.77 -4.50 26.30
CA ALA A 121 -3.80 -3.04 26.38
C ALA A 121 -2.41 -2.39 26.54
N ASP A 122 -1.49 -3.02 27.27
CA ASP A 122 -0.11 -2.54 27.44
C ASP A 122 0.69 -2.59 26.13
N GLN A 123 0.43 -3.60 25.30
CA GLN A 123 1.04 -3.72 23.97
C GLN A 123 0.42 -2.72 23.00
N ILE A 124 -0.91 -2.53 23.02
CA ILE A 124 -1.59 -1.51 22.21
C ILE A 124 -0.97 -0.15 22.49
N LYS A 125 -0.91 0.26 23.77
CA LYS A 125 -0.33 1.56 24.14
C LYS A 125 1.08 1.75 23.60
N ARG A 126 1.94 0.74 23.73
CA ARG A 126 3.32 0.83 23.22
C ARG A 126 3.38 0.97 21.70
N ARG A 127 2.58 0.17 20.96
CA ARG A 127 2.55 0.23 19.50
C ARG A 127 2.00 1.55 18.99
N VAL A 128 0.91 2.05 19.58
CA VAL A 128 0.29 3.34 19.23
C VAL A 128 1.30 4.49 19.42
N LEU A 129 1.96 4.56 20.57
CA LEU A 129 2.96 5.61 20.84
C LEU A 129 4.14 5.54 19.88
N ASN A 130 4.66 4.34 19.60
CA ASN A 130 5.76 4.15 18.67
C ASN A 130 5.41 4.58 17.24
N VAL A 131 4.26 4.17 16.74
CA VAL A 131 3.81 4.53 15.38
C VAL A 131 3.48 6.02 15.28
N ALA A 132 2.88 6.61 16.31
CA ALA A 132 2.59 8.03 16.35
C ALA A 132 3.89 8.87 16.34
N ASP A 133 4.91 8.44 17.06
CA ASP A 133 6.23 9.09 17.06
C ASP A 133 6.88 9.02 15.68
N GLN A 134 6.93 7.84 15.07
CA GLN A 134 7.49 7.61 13.73
C GLN A 134 6.85 8.49 12.65
N LEU A 135 5.56 8.78 12.76
CA LEU A 135 4.80 9.55 11.78
C LEU A 135 4.53 11.01 12.21
N GLY A 136 5.13 11.46 13.32
CA GLY A 136 4.98 12.81 13.83
C GLY A 136 3.54 13.17 14.20
N LEU A 137 2.82 12.24 14.85
CA LEU A 137 1.44 12.38 15.35
C LEU A 137 1.37 12.47 16.88
N GLY A 138 2.51 12.54 17.58
CA GLY A 138 2.55 12.51 19.05
C GLY A 138 1.69 13.58 19.71
N ASP A 139 1.76 14.82 19.21
CA ASP A 139 0.97 15.96 19.75
C ASP A 139 -0.51 15.90 19.42
N GLN A 140 -0.92 15.05 18.45
CA GLN A 140 -2.29 14.90 17.99
C GLN A 140 -3.03 13.73 18.63
N LEU A 141 -2.37 12.88 19.41
CA LEU A 141 -2.95 11.65 19.94
C LEU A 141 -4.28 11.81 20.66
N ASN A 142 -4.46 12.92 21.37
CA ASN A 142 -5.69 13.24 22.11
C ASN A 142 -6.70 14.09 21.31
N GLN A 143 -6.41 14.42 20.06
CA GLN A 143 -7.32 15.19 19.20
C GLN A 143 -8.30 14.26 18.50
N SER A 144 -9.46 14.82 18.12
CA SER A 144 -10.40 14.09 17.25
C SER A 144 -9.82 13.98 15.83
N PRO A 145 -9.90 12.79 15.17
CA PRO A 145 -9.49 12.63 13.78
C PRO A 145 -10.11 13.63 12.80
N GLY A 146 -11.34 14.08 13.11
CA GLY A 146 -12.06 15.06 12.30
C GLY A 146 -11.38 16.44 12.24
N THR A 147 -10.62 16.81 13.27
CA THR A 147 -9.95 18.13 13.35
C THR A 147 -8.60 18.20 12.67
N LEU A 148 -8.07 17.06 12.22
CA LEU A 148 -6.77 16.97 11.56
C LEU A 148 -6.78 17.62 10.18
N SER A 149 -5.63 18.21 9.80
CA SER A 149 -5.38 18.64 8.41
C SER A 149 -5.30 17.45 7.44
N GLY A 150 -5.35 17.68 6.12
CA GLY A 150 -5.22 16.63 5.11
C GLY A 150 -3.96 15.79 5.29
N GLY A 151 -2.80 16.42 5.41
CA GLY A 151 -1.53 15.73 5.63
C GLY A 151 -1.46 14.98 6.97
N GLN A 152 -2.10 15.47 8.03
CA GLN A 152 -2.21 14.75 9.30
C GLN A 152 -3.14 13.54 9.17
N LYS A 153 -4.26 13.64 8.45
CA LYS A 153 -5.15 12.52 8.13
C LYS A 153 -4.44 11.46 7.30
N GLN A 154 -3.61 11.88 6.35
CA GLN A 154 -2.79 10.98 5.57
C GLN A 154 -1.82 10.19 6.46
N ARG A 155 -1.10 10.87 7.36
CA ARG A 155 -0.21 10.22 8.32
C ARG A 155 -0.98 9.30 9.29
N LEU A 156 -2.18 9.69 9.71
CA LEU A 156 -3.05 8.83 10.52
C LEU A 156 -3.46 7.55 9.76
N ALA A 157 -3.87 7.65 8.50
CA ALA A 157 -4.20 6.48 7.68
C ALA A 157 -2.99 5.54 7.49
N ILE A 158 -1.78 6.09 7.37
CA ILE A 158 -0.56 5.27 7.37
C ILE A 158 -0.35 4.62 8.74
N ALA A 159 -0.55 5.37 9.83
CA ALA A 159 -0.41 4.85 11.19
C ALA A 159 -1.33 3.64 11.45
N THR A 160 -2.60 3.73 11.04
CA THR A 160 -3.56 2.62 11.17
C THR A 160 -3.14 1.40 10.34
N ALA A 161 -2.58 1.62 9.15
CA ALA A 161 -2.14 0.52 8.28
C ALA A 161 -0.90 -0.22 8.81
N ILE A 162 -0.01 0.44 9.59
CA ILE A 162 1.27 -0.14 10.02
C ILE A 162 1.29 -0.60 11.48
N VAL A 163 0.33 -0.18 12.30
CA VAL A 163 0.33 -0.46 13.76
C VAL A 163 0.22 -1.95 14.10
N THR A 164 -0.38 -2.74 13.21
CA THR A 164 -0.46 -4.21 13.32
C THR A 164 0.84 -4.92 12.96
N ASP A 165 1.85 -4.17 12.48
CA ASP A 165 3.13 -4.67 12.00
C ASP A 165 3.02 -5.66 10.82
N PRO A 166 2.32 -5.27 9.74
CA PRO A 166 2.11 -6.14 8.59
C PRO A 166 3.42 -6.42 7.86
N SER A 167 3.53 -7.60 7.22
CA SER A 167 4.67 -7.97 6.36
C SER A 167 4.55 -7.45 4.92
N ILE A 168 3.35 -7.03 4.53
CA ILE A 168 3.02 -6.49 3.21
C ILE A 168 2.39 -5.12 3.38
N LEU A 169 2.83 -4.14 2.60
CA LEU A 169 2.22 -2.81 2.52
C LEU A 169 1.79 -2.53 1.08
N VAL A 170 0.58 -2.04 0.90
CA VAL A 170 0.06 -1.57 -0.39
C VAL A 170 -0.35 -0.11 -0.24
N LEU A 171 0.40 0.78 -0.86
CA LEU A 171 0.32 2.22 -0.67
C LEU A 171 -0.05 2.90 -2.00
N ASP A 172 -1.29 3.39 -2.11
CA ASP A 172 -1.78 4.08 -3.32
C ASP A 172 -1.73 5.59 -3.12
N ASP A 173 -0.66 6.21 -3.62
CA ASP A 173 -0.35 7.65 -3.55
C ASP A 173 -0.35 8.21 -2.10
N PRO A 174 0.45 7.58 -1.19
CA PRO A 174 0.39 7.84 0.25
C PRO A 174 0.86 9.24 0.65
N THR A 175 1.41 10.03 -0.27
CA THR A 175 1.98 11.35 0.01
C THR A 175 1.20 12.50 -0.63
N SER A 176 0.07 12.22 -1.29
CA SER A 176 -0.70 13.19 -2.07
C SER A 176 -1.19 14.42 -1.30
N GLU A 177 -1.48 14.27 0.00
CA GLU A 177 -1.95 15.35 0.88
C GLU A 177 -0.83 15.93 1.77
N MET A 178 0.42 15.49 1.58
CA MET A 178 1.56 15.94 2.41
C MET A 178 2.25 17.15 1.80
N ASP A 179 2.72 18.05 2.67
CA ASP A 179 3.67 19.08 2.30
C ASP A 179 5.05 18.48 1.96
N PRO A 180 5.96 19.22 1.32
CA PRO A 180 7.26 18.71 0.92
C PRO A 180 8.08 18.11 2.07
N LEU A 181 8.01 18.71 3.28
CA LEU A 181 8.73 18.21 4.45
C LEU A 181 8.13 16.91 4.98
N GLY A 182 6.80 16.83 5.05
CA GLY A 182 6.08 15.62 5.44
C GLY A 182 6.35 14.47 4.48
N ARG A 183 6.42 14.74 3.18
CA ARG A 183 6.79 13.76 2.15
C ARG A 183 8.21 13.25 2.33
N GLN A 184 9.18 14.14 2.54
CA GLN A 184 10.57 13.75 2.79
C GLN A 184 10.69 12.85 4.04
N HIS A 185 9.99 13.21 5.12
CA HIS A 185 9.95 12.38 6.34
C HIS A 185 9.33 11.00 6.08
N PHE A 186 8.25 10.94 5.29
CA PHE A 186 7.62 9.67 4.91
C PHE A 186 8.57 8.75 4.14
N PHE A 187 9.24 9.25 3.10
CA PHE A 187 10.20 8.44 2.33
C PHE A 187 11.41 8.03 3.19
N SER A 188 11.91 8.91 4.05
CA SER A 188 12.99 8.57 5.01
C SER A 188 12.56 7.47 5.98
N TRP A 189 11.31 7.55 6.48
CA TRP A 189 10.74 6.48 7.30
C TRP A 189 10.62 5.18 6.51
N LEU A 190 10.12 5.24 5.27
CA LEU A 190 9.91 4.05 4.44
C LEU A 190 11.22 3.27 4.20
N VAL A 191 12.33 3.97 3.99
CA VAL A 191 13.67 3.36 3.88
C VAL A 191 14.10 2.65 5.18
N SER A 192 13.66 3.16 6.34
CA SER A 192 14.00 2.55 7.64
C SER A 192 13.22 1.27 7.95
N VAL A 193 12.16 0.99 7.17
CA VAL A 193 11.28 -0.18 7.36
C VAL A 193 11.92 -1.39 6.68
N GLU A 194 12.62 -2.21 7.48
CA GLU A 194 13.30 -3.41 6.96
C GLU A 194 12.34 -4.60 6.74
N LYS A 195 12.66 -5.44 5.77
CA LYS A 195 12.07 -6.78 5.54
C LYS A 195 10.57 -6.81 5.24
N LYS A 196 9.98 -5.69 4.83
CA LYS A 196 8.59 -5.64 4.39
C LYS A 196 8.50 -5.61 2.87
N THR A 197 7.52 -6.31 2.32
CA THR A 197 7.16 -6.17 0.91
C THR A 197 6.28 -4.94 0.76
N ILE A 198 6.71 -3.97 -0.04
CA ILE A 198 6.02 -2.70 -0.19
C ILE A 198 5.68 -2.46 -1.66
N PHE A 199 4.40 -2.38 -1.97
CA PHE A 199 3.90 -1.89 -3.24
C PHE A 199 3.49 -0.44 -3.06
N ILE A 200 4.12 0.47 -3.78
CA ILE A 200 3.85 1.91 -3.65
C ILE A 200 3.61 2.55 -5.01
N VAL A 201 2.45 3.19 -5.14
CA VAL A 201 2.17 4.13 -6.23
C VAL A 201 2.56 5.52 -5.76
N SER A 202 3.35 6.23 -6.53
CA SER A 202 3.65 7.64 -6.29
C SER A 202 3.78 8.40 -7.60
N ASN A 203 3.39 9.67 -7.57
CA ASN A 203 3.66 10.61 -8.66
C ASN A 203 5.05 11.26 -8.52
N GLU A 204 5.69 11.13 -7.36
CA GLU A 204 7.05 11.60 -7.06
C GLU A 204 8.05 10.52 -7.52
N VAL A 205 8.29 10.49 -8.82
CA VAL A 205 9.09 9.42 -9.46
C VAL A 205 10.54 9.42 -8.98
N ASP A 206 11.12 10.59 -8.75
CA ASP A 206 12.52 10.72 -8.31
C ASP A 206 12.69 10.12 -6.89
N ASP A 207 11.85 10.53 -5.93
CA ASP A 207 11.85 9.99 -4.57
C ASP A 207 11.62 8.47 -4.58
N LEU A 208 10.71 8.00 -5.44
CA LEU A 208 10.41 6.58 -5.57
C LEU A 208 11.60 5.78 -6.11
N CYS A 209 12.35 6.34 -7.07
CA CYS A 209 13.53 5.70 -7.66
C CYS A 209 14.69 5.53 -6.67
N GLU A 210 14.77 6.40 -5.67
CA GLU A 210 15.81 6.31 -4.63
C GLU A 210 15.59 5.14 -3.68
N ILE A 211 14.33 4.72 -3.48
CA ILE A 211 13.99 3.71 -2.50
C ILE A 211 13.56 2.36 -3.10
N ALA A 212 13.10 2.34 -4.36
CA ALA A 212 12.54 1.13 -4.96
C ALA A 212 13.63 0.16 -5.46
N ASP A 213 13.47 -1.11 -5.10
CA ASP A 213 14.28 -2.21 -5.66
C ASP A 213 13.86 -2.53 -7.10
N GLN A 214 12.56 -2.38 -7.39
CA GLN A 214 11.99 -2.53 -8.72
C GLN A 214 10.97 -1.42 -9.01
N ILE A 215 10.88 -1.05 -10.30
CA ILE A 215 9.83 -0.18 -10.84
C ILE A 215 9.00 -0.98 -11.83
N TRP A 216 7.67 -0.92 -11.66
CA TRP A 216 6.68 -1.44 -12.61
C TRP A 216 5.99 -0.28 -13.30
N VAL A 217 6.04 -0.25 -14.63
CA VAL A 217 5.45 0.82 -15.45
C VAL A 217 4.17 0.34 -16.08
N LEU A 218 3.07 0.98 -15.74
CA LEU A 218 1.75 0.69 -16.30
C LEU A 218 1.35 1.70 -17.38
N LYS A 219 0.74 1.20 -18.45
CA LYS A 219 0.12 2.00 -19.51
C LYS A 219 -1.17 1.33 -19.99
N ALA A 220 -2.30 2.02 -19.89
CA ALA A 220 -3.61 1.55 -20.36
C ALA A 220 -4.02 0.14 -19.85
N GLY A 221 -3.65 -0.16 -18.59
CA GLY A 221 -3.94 -1.42 -17.92
C GLY A 221 -2.92 -2.54 -18.17
N GLU A 222 -1.87 -2.27 -18.93
CA GLU A 222 -0.81 -3.23 -19.27
C GLU A 222 0.51 -2.87 -18.59
N LEU A 223 1.31 -3.89 -18.26
CA LEU A 223 2.68 -3.69 -17.78
C LEU A 223 3.60 -3.55 -18.99
N VAL A 224 4.19 -2.37 -19.16
CA VAL A 224 5.06 -2.07 -20.32
C VAL A 224 6.54 -2.18 -20.00
N ALA A 225 6.92 -2.08 -18.74
CA ALA A 225 8.30 -2.32 -18.29
C ALA A 225 8.31 -2.72 -16.80
N ALA A 226 9.27 -3.56 -16.42
CA ALA A 226 9.55 -3.91 -15.03
C ALA A 226 11.04 -4.18 -14.84
N GLY A 227 11.60 -3.77 -13.71
CA GLY A 227 13.01 -4.00 -13.38
C GLY A 227 13.59 -2.94 -12.46
N LYS A 228 14.90 -2.98 -12.27
CA LYS A 228 15.60 -1.95 -11.47
C LYS A 228 15.40 -0.55 -12.04
N PRO A 229 15.29 0.50 -11.21
CA PRO A 229 14.99 1.87 -11.67
C PRO A 229 15.85 2.33 -12.86
N LEU A 230 17.17 2.22 -12.75
CA LEU A 230 18.09 2.62 -13.82
C LEU A 230 17.85 1.88 -15.16
N THR A 231 17.49 0.60 -15.10
CA THR A 231 17.22 -0.20 -16.29
C THR A 231 15.93 0.25 -16.97
N VAL A 232 14.88 0.44 -16.18
CA VAL A 232 13.56 0.85 -16.69
C VAL A 232 13.62 2.22 -17.35
N PHE A 233 14.26 3.20 -16.72
CA PHE A 233 14.33 4.56 -17.27
C PHE A 233 15.24 4.67 -18.51
N ASN A 234 16.26 3.81 -18.63
CA ASN A 234 17.07 3.76 -19.86
C ASN A 234 16.27 3.20 -21.06
N HIS A 235 15.31 2.31 -20.82
CA HIS A 235 14.43 1.80 -21.88
C HIS A 235 13.27 2.73 -22.24
N LEU A 236 12.89 3.65 -21.36
CA LEU A 236 11.80 4.60 -21.59
C LEU A 236 12.26 5.93 -22.21
N LYS A 237 13.57 6.14 -22.36
CA LYS A 237 14.09 7.30 -23.14
C LYS A 237 13.74 7.10 -24.62
N PRO A 238 13.12 8.12 -25.27
CA PRO A 238 12.77 8.06 -26.68
C PRO A 238 14.01 7.91 -27.59
#